data_bf3a3c796ffb6a08cbf5906f5f6cb5c8
#
_entry.id   bf3a3c796ffb6a08cbf5906f5f6cb5c8
#
_cell.length_a   1.000
_cell.length_b   1.000
_cell.length_c   1.000
_cell.angle_alpha   90.00
_cell.angle_beta   90.00
_cell.angle_gamma   90.00
#
_symmetry.space_group_name_H-M   'P 1'
#
loop_
_entity.id
_entity.type
_entity.pdbx_description
1 polymer ?
#
loop_
_entity_poly.entity_id
_entity_poly.type
_entity_poly.pdbx_seq_one_letter_code
_entity_poly.pdbx_strand_id
1 'polypeptide(L)' 'NVEMAVQVNGKLKGTVNVPVDSDEAAVMEAVKAVEKVQKATEGMSIVKTILVKNKLINLIVKPAK' A
#
# COMPACT_ATOMS: atom_id res chain seq x y z
N ASN A 1 -6.03 13.87 9.15
CA ASN A 1 -5.41 12.84 8.30
C ASN A 1 -4.18 12.26 8.99
N VAL A 2 -3.87 11.04 8.68
CA VAL A 2 -2.66 10.39 9.19
C VAL A 2 -1.77 10.00 8.01
N GLU A 3 -0.48 10.04 8.26
CA GLU A 3 0.49 9.57 7.28
C GLU A 3 0.74 8.08 7.52
N MET A 4 0.52 7.31 6.48
CA MET A 4 0.72 5.86 6.55
C MET A 4 1.88 5.46 5.67
N ALA A 5 2.76 4.62 6.19
CA ALA A 5 3.83 4.05 5.39
C ALA A 5 3.27 2.98 4.46
N VAL A 6 3.72 3.00 3.22
CA VAL A 6 3.33 1.99 2.23
C VAL A 6 4.53 1.08 2.00
N GLN A 7 4.36 -0.19 2.29
CA GLN A 7 5.40 -1.18 2.10
C GLN A 7 4.97 -2.21 1.06
N VAL A 8 5.93 -2.66 0.29
CA VAL A 8 5.71 -3.74 -0.68
C VAL A 8 6.73 -4.82 -0.37
N ASN A 9 6.23 -6.01 -0.01
CA ASN A 9 7.06 -7.13 0.42
C ASN A 9 8.00 -6.75 1.57
N GLY A 10 7.50 -5.90 2.48
CA GLY A 10 8.27 -5.46 3.63
C GLY A 10 9.23 -4.31 3.36
N LYS A 11 9.29 -3.82 2.14
CA LYS A 11 10.16 -2.68 1.80
C LYS A 11 9.34 -1.41 1.71
N LEU A 12 9.79 -0.38 2.40
CA LEU A 12 9.12 0.92 2.36
C LEU A 12 9.23 1.53 0.97
N LYS A 13 8.10 1.82 0.35
CA LYS A 13 8.05 2.41 -0.98
C LYS A 13 7.59 3.86 -0.97
N GLY A 14 6.97 4.30 0.11
CA GLY A 14 6.50 5.67 0.18
C GLY A 14 5.53 5.83 1.32
N THR A 15 4.87 6.98 1.36
CA THR A 15 3.86 7.25 2.37
C THR A 15 2.64 7.86 1.70
N VAL A 16 1.49 7.71 2.34
CA VAL A 16 0.25 8.33 1.88
C VAL A 16 -0.43 8.99 3.06
N ASN A 17 -1.16 10.05 2.78
CA ASN A 17 -1.99 10.71 3.78
C ASN A 17 -3.43 10.31 3.55
N VAL A 18 -4.04 9.74 4.57
CA VAL A 18 -5.43 9.29 4.49
C VAL A 18 -6.17 9.75 5.73
N PRO A 19 -7.50 9.89 5.66
CA PRO A 19 -8.27 10.22 6.85
C PRO A 19 -8.04 9.20 7.95
N VAL A 20 -8.10 9.66 9.20
CA VAL A 20 -7.93 8.77 10.35
C VAL A 20 -9.02 7.68 10.30
N ASP A 21 -8.64 6.47 10.68
CA ASP A 21 -9.53 5.31 10.66
C ASP A 21 -10.07 4.96 9.26
N SER A 22 -9.29 5.26 8.21
CA SER A 22 -9.63 4.83 6.87
C SER A 22 -9.62 3.31 6.78
N ASP A 23 -10.57 2.77 6.03
CA ASP A 23 -10.61 1.33 5.81
C ASP A 23 -9.63 0.91 4.71
N GLU A 24 -9.54 -0.39 4.50
CA GLU A 24 -8.61 -0.94 3.51
C GLU A 24 -8.89 -0.39 2.11
N ALA A 25 -10.14 -0.26 1.73
CA ALA A 25 -10.49 0.23 0.40
C ALA A 25 -10.01 1.67 0.20
N ALA A 26 -10.22 2.53 1.19
CA ALA A 26 -9.78 3.92 1.10
C ALA A 26 -8.27 4.02 1.04
N VAL A 27 -7.58 3.22 1.85
CA VAL A 27 -6.11 3.21 1.86
C VAL A 27 -5.58 2.70 0.53
N MET A 28 -6.18 1.65 -0.03
CA MET A 28 -5.75 1.11 -1.32
C MET A 28 -5.93 2.12 -2.45
N GLU A 29 -7.00 2.91 -2.40
CA GLU A 29 -7.17 3.98 -3.38
C GLU A 29 -6.01 4.97 -3.33
N ALA A 30 -5.61 5.37 -2.13
CA ALA A 30 -4.49 6.27 -1.96
C ALA A 30 -3.17 5.63 -2.39
N VAL A 31 -2.99 4.36 -2.07
CA VAL A 31 -1.79 3.61 -2.43
C VAL A 31 -1.63 3.50 -3.94
N LYS A 32 -2.73 3.26 -4.64
CA LYS A 32 -2.68 3.14 -6.10
C LYS A 32 -2.26 4.43 -6.78
N ALA A 33 -2.44 5.56 -6.13
CA ALA A 33 -2.01 6.84 -6.67
C ALA A 33 -0.51 7.09 -6.48
N VAL A 34 0.17 6.28 -5.68
CA VAL A 34 1.61 6.44 -5.45
C VAL A 34 2.37 5.79 -6.60
N GLU A 35 3.10 6.61 -7.33
CA GLU A 35 3.81 6.14 -8.52
C GLU A 35 4.83 5.05 -8.20
N LYS A 36 5.55 5.20 -7.09
CA LYS A 36 6.54 4.20 -6.69
C LYS A 36 5.90 2.83 -6.43
N VAL A 37 4.71 2.84 -5.86
CA VAL A 37 3.98 1.60 -5.63
C VAL A 37 3.50 1.00 -6.94
N GLN A 38 3.00 1.84 -7.85
CA GLN A 38 2.58 1.37 -9.15
C GLN A 38 3.72 0.66 -9.87
N LYS A 39 4.91 1.26 -9.84
CA LYS A 39 6.09 0.65 -10.46
C LYS A 39 6.52 -0.62 -9.75
N ALA A 40 6.45 -0.62 -8.43
CA ALA A 40 6.85 -1.80 -7.64
C ALA A 40 5.93 -2.99 -7.86
N THR A 41 4.67 -2.73 -8.20
CA THR A 41 3.69 -3.79 -8.41
C THR A 41 3.41 -4.05 -9.89
N GLU A 42 4.08 -3.32 -10.78
CA GLU A 42 3.89 -3.50 -12.21
C GLU A 42 4.25 -4.92 -12.63
N GLY A 43 3.33 -5.57 -13.31
CA GLY A 43 3.52 -6.96 -13.71
C GLY A 43 3.41 -7.95 -12.59
N MET A 44 2.95 -7.52 -11.42
CA MET A 44 2.81 -8.40 -10.26
C MET A 44 1.37 -8.44 -9.77
N SER A 45 1.06 -9.51 -9.04
CA SER A 45 -0.25 -9.67 -8.42
C SER A 45 -0.14 -9.47 -6.93
N ILE A 46 -1.09 -8.75 -6.36
CA ILE A 46 -1.16 -8.58 -4.92
C ILE A 46 -1.73 -9.88 -4.32
N VAL A 47 -0.91 -10.54 -3.52
CA VAL A 47 -1.29 -11.80 -2.89
C VAL A 47 -2.02 -11.55 -1.58
N LYS A 48 -1.56 -10.56 -0.83
CA LYS A 48 -2.11 -10.27 0.49
C LYS A 48 -1.89 -8.80 0.81
N THR A 49 -2.81 -8.25 1.58
CA THR A 49 -2.70 -6.89 2.09
C THR A 49 -2.77 -6.94 3.61
N ILE A 50 -1.80 -6.34 4.27
CA ILE A 50 -1.79 -6.23 5.72
C ILE A 50 -1.95 -4.76 6.06
N LEU A 51 -3.10 -4.42 6.63
CA LEU A 51 -3.40 -3.05 7.03
C LEU A 51 -3.29 -2.91 8.53
N VAL A 52 -2.43 -1.98 8.95
CA VAL A 52 -2.36 -1.55 10.34
C VAL A 52 -2.93 -0.15 10.39
N LYS A 53 -4.12 0.01 10.93
CA LYS A 53 -4.84 1.28 10.92
C LYS A 53 -3.98 2.40 11.51
N ASN A 54 -3.97 3.52 10.82
CA ASN A 54 -3.29 4.73 11.24
C ASN A 54 -1.78 4.59 11.37
N LYS A 55 -1.22 3.51 10.81
CA LYS A 55 0.23 3.27 10.90
C LYS A 55 0.84 2.95 9.54
N LEU A 56 0.48 1.82 8.97
CA LEU A 56 1.07 1.40 7.72
C LEU A 56 0.17 0.43 6.96
N ILE A 57 0.50 0.25 5.70
CA ILE A 57 -0.09 -0.81 4.90
C ILE A 57 1.06 -1.57 4.22
N ASN A 58 1.02 -2.87 4.29
CA ASN A 58 2.03 -3.73 3.68
C ASN A 58 1.37 -4.60 2.61
N LEU A 59 1.85 -4.45 1.40
CA LEU A 59 1.34 -5.21 0.26
C LEU A 59 2.30 -6.36 -0.03
N ILE A 60 1.78 -7.56 0.00
CA ILE A 60 2.57 -8.74 -0.37
C ILE A 60 2.23 -9.05 -1.81
N VAL A 61 3.22 -8.95 -2.67
CA VAL A 61 3.05 -9.17 -4.10
C VAL A 61 4.03 -10.20 -4.60
N LYS A 62 3.72 -10.81 -5.71
CA LYS A 62 4.63 -11.72 -6.37
C LYS A 62 4.43 -11.62 -7.89
N PRO A 63 5.39 -12.07 -8.69
CA PRO A 63 5.25 -12.03 -10.15
C PRO A 63 3.93 -12.65 -10.59
N ALA A 64 3.30 -12.03 -11.57
CA ALA A 64 2.00 -12.49 -12.05
C ALA A 64 2.06 -13.78 -12.87
N LYS A 65 3.20 -14.35 -13.00
CA LYS A 65 3.38 -15.61 -13.71
C LYS A 65 3.41 -16.79 -12.76
#